data_ba467dcca859047da75a2f0371187b6d
#
_entry.id   ba467dcca859047da75a2f0371187b6d
#
_cell.length_a   1.000
_cell.length_b   1.000
_cell.length_c   1.000
_cell.angle_alpha   90.00
_cell.angle_beta   90.00
_cell.angle_gamma   90.00
#
_symmetry.space_group_name_H-M   'P 1'
#
loop_
_entity.id
_entity.type
_entity.pdbx_description
1 polymer ?
#
loop_
_entity_poly.entity_id
_entity_poly.type
_entity_poly.pdbx_seq_one_letter_code
_entity_poly.pdbx_strand_id
1 'polypeptide(L)'
;ILEKQLAGVLLKTIVNQDEKDIAYIDSSSIKIPIKKAYFQLINNNVLSIDNFASEEASDVEQQIYQKYESSRVRIEQELRGELQSENATPMNALSEEMQAYMQYIYSYLSSSNKAIVQRDAIDTSSDMYQAWKNGTISLREYLYYGIANNWIDTTKLDIQGRYSNADDVFTALLDDCFRDLEKDPAFEKLIYQYLINNNVVTGRELCMALYSQNVLAYDENEVNLLRVSGEEYAYQFLMNKIRNIEITPAQLALDPCTASCVVTSAKTGEVLALVSYPSYDNNRISDSTYFAQLNADQSLPLRNNATQTLKAPGSTFKPITAIAGLEEGAITLSDMINCTGIYEEVSNPIRCWKYPGFHGPLNVVGGIENSCNYFFSEVAHRLSTEADGSYKP
;
A
#
# COMPACT_ATOMS: atom_id res chain seq x y z
N ILE A 1 -22.80 13.36 -8.20
CA ILE A 1 -23.67 12.89 -7.09
C ILE A 1 -23.33 11.42 -6.76
N LEU A 2 -23.32 10.51 -7.75
CA LEU A 2 -22.98 9.10 -7.55
C LEU A 2 -21.55 8.91 -7.03
N GLU A 3 -20.59 9.68 -7.53
CA GLU A 3 -19.20 9.64 -7.08
C GLU A 3 -19.07 10.02 -5.60
N LYS A 4 -19.74 11.12 -5.18
CA LYS A 4 -19.79 11.54 -3.77
C LYS A 4 -20.46 10.53 -2.87
N GLN A 5 -21.53 9.88 -3.33
CA GLN A 5 -22.20 8.82 -2.58
C GLN A 5 -21.31 7.58 -2.46
N LEU A 6 -20.63 7.19 -3.54
CA LEU A 6 -19.71 6.05 -3.54
C LEU A 6 -18.54 6.31 -2.59
N ALA A 7 -17.90 7.47 -2.67
CA ALA A 7 -16.82 7.87 -1.76
C ALA A 7 -17.29 7.94 -0.31
N GLY A 8 -18.50 8.42 -0.05
CA GLY A 8 -19.11 8.41 1.29
C GLY A 8 -19.31 7.01 1.87
N VAL A 9 -19.69 6.04 1.01
CA VAL A 9 -19.79 4.63 1.41
C VAL A 9 -18.42 4.01 1.67
N LEU A 10 -17.41 4.41 0.89
CA LEU A 10 -16.04 3.93 1.03
C LEU A 10 -15.29 4.58 2.20
N LEU A 11 -15.70 5.77 2.62
CA LEU A 11 -15.07 6.52 3.71
C LEU A 11 -15.45 5.94 5.07
N LYS A 12 -15.01 4.74 5.36
CA LYS A 12 -15.08 4.12 6.70
C LYS A 12 -13.85 4.41 7.55
N THR A 13 -12.84 5.02 6.94
CA THR A 13 -11.61 5.39 7.63
C THR A 13 -11.82 6.68 8.40
N ILE A 14 -11.58 6.64 9.69
CA ILE A 14 -11.56 7.82 10.55
C ILE A 14 -10.10 8.13 10.85
N VAL A 15 -9.65 9.28 10.37
CA VAL A 15 -8.32 9.79 10.74
C VAL A 15 -8.38 10.28 12.19
N ASN A 16 -7.47 9.81 13.02
CA ASN A 16 -7.41 10.18 14.43
C ASN A 16 -6.26 11.18 14.67
N GLN A 17 -6.50 12.14 15.54
CA GLN A 17 -5.50 13.11 15.97
C GLN A 17 -4.53 12.51 17.01
N ASP A 18 -4.93 11.47 17.73
CA ASP A 18 -4.12 10.83 18.74
C ASP A 18 -3.07 9.87 18.11
N GLU A 19 -1.80 10.18 18.32
CA GLU A 19 -0.66 9.43 17.76
C GLU A 19 -0.52 8.00 18.30
N LYS A 20 -1.16 7.70 19.42
CA LYS A 20 -1.08 6.38 20.06
C LYS A 20 -2.01 5.34 19.48
N ASP A 21 -2.99 5.78 18.68
CA ASP A 21 -3.90 4.86 18.02
C ASP A 21 -3.27 4.28 16.75
N ILE A 22 -2.66 3.12 16.88
CA ILE A 22 -2.32 2.25 15.75
C ILE A 22 -3.61 1.93 14.99
N ALA A 23 -3.52 1.80 13.66
CA ALA A 23 -4.65 1.47 12.79
C ALA A 23 -5.54 0.38 13.42
N TYR A 24 -6.70 0.78 13.91
CA TYR A 24 -7.67 -0.10 14.52
C TYR A 24 -8.78 -0.39 13.50
N ILE A 25 -8.98 -1.67 13.20
CA ILE A 25 -10.05 -2.12 12.32
C ILE A 25 -11.13 -2.73 13.19
N ASP A 26 -12.24 -2.04 13.36
CA ASP A 26 -13.47 -2.65 13.80
C ASP A 26 -14.40 -2.91 12.60
N SER A 27 -15.53 -3.53 12.83
CA SER A 27 -16.51 -3.84 11.77
C SER A 27 -17.13 -2.60 11.09
N SER A 28 -16.84 -1.39 11.56
CA SER A 28 -17.49 -0.15 11.14
C SER A 28 -16.55 0.96 10.71
N SER A 29 -15.28 0.96 11.15
CA SER A 29 -14.33 2.06 10.82
C SER A 29 -12.88 1.63 10.93
N ILE A 30 -12.04 2.24 10.10
CA ILE A 30 -10.58 2.18 10.20
C ILE A 30 -10.12 3.52 10.76
N LYS A 31 -9.33 3.48 11.84
CA LYS A 31 -8.69 4.66 12.41
C LYS A 31 -7.20 4.63 12.07
N ILE A 32 -6.69 5.72 11.57
CA ILE A 32 -5.26 5.91 11.34
C ILE A 32 -4.77 7.18 12.02
N PRO A 33 -3.51 7.26 12.46
CA PRO A 33 -2.92 8.49 12.97
C PRO A 33 -2.93 9.58 11.90
N ILE A 34 -3.18 10.83 12.30
CA ILE A 34 -3.17 11.97 11.37
C ILE A 34 -1.82 12.12 10.65
N LYS A 35 -0.72 11.85 11.31
CA LYS A 35 0.63 11.90 10.71
C LYS A 35 0.77 10.91 9.55
N LYS A 36 0.13 9.75 9.64
CA LYS A 36 0.08 8.81 8.52
C LYS A 36 -0.69 9.40 7.33
N ALA A 37 -1.80 10.11 7.57
CA ALA A 37 -2.52 10.80 6.50
C ALA A 37 -1.68 11.92 5.88
N TYR A 38 -0.98 12.72 6.66
CA TYR A 38 -0.05 13.73 6.16
C TYR A 38 1.07 13.12 5.33
N PHE A 39 1.67 12.03 5.80
CA PHE A 39 2.70 11.32 5.03
C PHE A 39 2.17 10.81 3.70
N GLN A 40 0.93 10.34 3.63
CA GLN A 40 0.35 9.86 2.37
C GLN A 40 0.20 10.96 1.31
N LEU A 41 0.11 12.23 1.69
CA LEU A 41 0.16 13.34 0.73
C LEU A 41 1.47 13.33 -0.10
N ILE A 42 2.59 13.01 0.55
CA ILE A 42 3.90 12.89 -0.10
C ILE A 42 4.06 11.50 -0.73
N ASN A 43 3.76 10.45 0.01
CA ASN A 43 3.99 9.07 -0.43
C ASN A 43 3.25 8.73 -1.73
N ASN A 44 2.01 9.22 -1.87
CA ASN A 44 1.17 8.99 -3.05
C ASN A 44 1.28 10.11 -4.10
N ASN A 45 2.28 10.99 -3.99
CA ASN A 45 2.54 12.09 -4.93
C ASN A 45 1.35 13.07 -5.09
N VAL A 46 0.51 13.22 -4.06
CA VAL A 46 -0.47 14.32 -4.00
C VAL A 46 0.28 15.65 -3.86
N LEU A 47 1.33 15.65 -3.04
CA LEU A 47 2.38 16.67 -3.02
C LEU A 47 3.64 16.08 -3.68
N SER A 48 4.17 16.78 -4.68
CA SER A 48 5.46 16.44 -5.29
C SER A 48 6.61 16.98 -4.45
N ILE A 49 7.53 16.10 -4.07
CA ILE A 49 8.75 16.50 -3.35
C ILE A 49 9.69 17.31 -4.25
N ASP A 50 9.71 17.05 -5.57
CA ASP A 50 10.52 17.81 -6.52
C ASP A 50 10.14 19.31 -6.54
N ASN A 51 8.86 19.63 -6.30
CA ASN A 51 8.39 20.99 -6.24
C ASN A 51 8.96 21.74 -5.04
N PHE A 52 9.24 21.05 -3.91
CA PHE A 52 9.84 21.68 -2.74
C PHE A 52 11.27 22.19 -3.00
N ALA A 53 11.98 21.52 -3.90
CA ALA A 53 13.34 21.87 -4.31
C ALA A 53 13.42 22.82 -5.53
N SER A 54 12.29 23.15 -6.14
CA SER A 54 12.24 23.94 -7.37
C SER A 54 12.56 25.42 -7.14
N GLU A 55 13.01 26.11 -8.19
CA GLU A 55 13.22 27.57 -8.17
C GLU A 55 11.92 28.35 -7.99
N GLU A 56 10.79 27.76 -8.35
CA GLU A 56 9.43 28.34 -8.24
C GLU A 56 8.74 27.98 -6.91
N ALA A 57 9.42 27.26 -6.01
CA ALA A 57 8.86 26.85 -4.73
C ALA A 57 8.43 28.04 -3.89
N SER A 58 7.24 27.97 -3.30
CA SER A 58 6.74 28.95 -2.35
C SER A 58 7.60 28.99 -1.06
N ASP A 59 7.47 30.05 -0.27
CA ASP A 59 8.19 30.17 1.02
C ASP A 59 8.00 28.96 1.92
N VAL A 60 6.80 28.39 1.95
CA VAL A 60 6.48 27.20 2.75
C VAL A 60 7.19 25.96 2.20
N GLU A 61 7.19 25.76 0.90
CA GLU A 61 7.87 24.64 0.26
C GLU A 61 9.38 24.72 0.47
N GLN A 62 9.96 25.91 0.33
CA GLN A 62 11.38 26.15 0.63
C GLN A 62 11.72 25.84 2.10
N GLN A 63 10.85 26.20 3.04
CA GLN A 63 11.03 25.85 4.46
C GLN A 63 10.99 24.34 4.69
N ILE A 64 10.05 23.63 4.06
CA ILE A 64 9.97 22.15 4.11
C ILE A 64 11.26 21.54 3.55
N TYR A 65 11.73 22.02 2.39
CA TYR A 65 12.95 21.55 1.77
C TYR A 65 14.21 21.80 2.63
N GLN A 66 14.34 22.98 3.23
CA GLN A 66 15.47 23.29 4.12
C GLN A 66 15.51 22.39 5.35
N LYS A 67 14.34 22.06 5.91
CA LYS A 67 14.23 21.10 7.01
C LYS A 67 14.65 19.69 6.58
N TYR A 68 14.25 19.28 5.38
CA TYR A 68 14.67 18.01 4.80
C TYR A 68 16.20 17.98 4.59
N GLU A 69 16.78 18.94 3.89
CA GLU A 69 18.21 18.99 3.59
C GLU A 69 19.08 18.95 4.86
N SER A 70 18.74 19.77 5.84
CA SER A 70 19.48 19.77 7.13
C SER A 70 19.37 18.43 7.86
N SER A 71 18.21 17.78 7.79
CA SER A 71 17.98 16.48 8.41
C SER A 71 18.64 15.35 7.62
N ARG A 72 18.61 15.39 6.30
CA ARG A 72 19.28 14.41 5.42
C ARG A 72 20.77 14.32 5.70
N VAL A 73 21.45 15.47 5.78
CA VAL A 73 22.89 15.52 6.08
C VAL A 73 23.19 14.90 7.45
N ARG A 74 22.40 15.22 8.48
CA ARG A 74 22.54 14.64 9.82
C ARG A 74 22.30 13.14 9.82
N ILE A 75 21.21 12.68 9.19
CA ILE A 75 20.86 11.26 9.08
C ILE A 75 21.95 10.47 8.35
N GLU A 76 22.48 11.00 7.26
CA GLU A 76 23.58 10.35 6.54
C GLU A 76 24.83 10.20 7.42
N GLN A 77 25.19 11.25 8.17
CA GLN A 77 26.32 11.19 9.10
C GLN A 77 26.10 10.14 10.20
N GLU A 78 24.91 10.07 10.78
CA GLU A 78 24.56 9.08 11.80
C GLU A 78 24.59 7.65 11.22
N LEU A 79 24.05 7.44 10.03
CA LEU A 79 24.07 6.14 9.35
C LEU A 79 25.48 5.69 8.99
N ARG A 80 26.31 6.59 8.44
CA ARG A 80 27.72 6.29 8.14
C ARG A 80 28.51 6.00 9.42
N GLY A 81 28.28 6.78 10.48
CA GLY A 81 28.93 6.58 11.78
C GLY A 81 28.60 5.21 12.37
N GLU A 82 27.32 4.80 12.31
CA GLU A 82 26.87 3.50 12.80
C GLU A 82 27.44 2.35 11.97
N LEU A 83 27.39 2.45 10.63
CA LEU A 83 27.89 1.42 9.72
C LEU A 83 29.43 1.28 9.75
N GLN A 84 30.17 2.35 10.05
CA GLN A 84 31.62 2.32 10.15
C GLN A 84 32.14 1.93 11.54
N SER A 85 31.27 1.94 12.56
CA SER A 85 31.65 1.62 13.94
C SER A 85 31.95 0.13 14.11
N GLU A 86 33.11 -0.21 14.66
CA GLU A 86 33.43 -1.60 15.05
C GLU A 86 32.47 -2.16 16.10
N ASN A 87 31.86 -1.27 16.91
CA ASN A 87 30.87 -1.59 17.92
C ASN A 87 29.46 -1.15 17.46
N ALA A 88 29.12 -1.41 16.20
CA ALA A 88 27.83 -1.06 15.65
C ALA A 88 26.68 -1.67 16.46
N THR A 89 25.62 -0.90 16.64
CA THR A 89 24.47 -1.26 17.48
C THR A 89 23.63 -2.37 16.79
N PRO A 90 23.26 -3.46 17.50
CA PRO A 90 22.32 -4.44 16.97
C PRO A 90 21.01 -3.81 16.53
N MET A 91 20.42 -4.33 15.45
CA MET A 91 19.20 -3.77 14.85
C MET A 91 18.07 -3.53 15.86
N ASN A 92 17.83 -4.50 16.76
CA ASN A 92 16.75 -4.41 17.76
C ASN A 92 17.02 -3.41 18.90
N ALA A 93 18.24 -2.88 19.01
CA ALA A 93 18.62 -1.88 19.99
C ALA A 93 18.66 -0.44 19.41
N LEU A 94 18.55 -0.30 18.08
CA LEU A 94 18.43 0.99 17.41
C LEU A 94 17.05 1.63 17.66
N SER A 95 16.94 2.95 17.49
CA SER A 95 15.64 3.61 17.42
C SER A 95 14.83 3.11 16.24
N GLU A 96 13.49 3.22 16.29
CA GLU A 96 12.60 2.80 15.21
C GLU A 96 12.96 3.48 13.87
N GLU A 97 13.30 4.76 13.90
CA GLU A 97 13.77 5.54 12.77
C GLU A 97 15.06 4.95 12.16
N MET A 98 16.08 4.70 13.00
CA MET A 98 17.33 4.12 12.52
C MET A 98 17.16 2.68 12.01
N GLN A 99 16.32 1.89 12.68
CA GLN A 99 15.98 0.55 12.17
C GLN A 99 15.39 0.61 10.77
N ALA A 100 14.47 1.55 10.53
CA ALA A 100 13.83 1.70 9.21
C ALA A 100 14.85 2.10 8.14
N TYR A 101 15.76 3.02 8.43
CA TYR A 101 16.81 3.40 7.48
C TYR A 101 17.77 2.25 7.20
N MET A 102 18.24 1.53 8.23
CA MET A 102 19.12 0.36 8.06
C MET A 102 18.45 -0.76 7.29
N GLN A 103 17.16 -1.02 7.55
CA GLN A 103 16.38 -1.99 6.80
C GLN A 103 16.18 -1.57 5.35
N TYR A 104 16.01 -0.27 5.10
CA TYR A 104 15.94 0.27 3.75
C TYR A 104 17.25 0.05 2.99
N ILE A 105 18.39 0.37 3.60
CA ILE A 105 19.73 0.13 3.03
C ILE A 105 19.90 -1.35 2.65
N TYR A 106 19.58 -2.26 3.55
CA TYR A 106 19.63 -3.70 3.26
C TYR A 106 18.73 -4.10 2.08
N SER A 107 17.49 -3.61 2.07
CA SER A 107 16.51 -3.88 1.02
C SER A 107 16.97 -3.33 -0.32
N TYR A 108 17.57 -2.15 -0.34
CA TYR A 108 18.13 -1.51 -1.52
C TYR A 108 19.29 -2.33 -2.10
N LEU A 109 20.28 -2.71 -1.27
CA LEU A 109 21.43 -3.52 -1.68
C LEU A 109 21.02 -4.92 -2.17
N SER A 110 19.93 -5.47 -1.67
CA SER A 110 19.38 -6.78 -2.02
C SER A 110 18.27 -6.73 -3.08
N SER A 111 17.94 -5.54 -3.62
CA SER A 111 16.93 -5.38 -4.67
C SER A 111 17.37 -6.01 -5.99
N SER A 112 16.39 -6.42 -6.83
CA SER A 112 16.69 -6.99 -8.15
C SER A 112 17.48 -6.05 -9.07
N ASN A 113 17.33 -4.74 -8.90
CA ASN A 113 18.00 -3.73 -9.73
C ASN A 113 19.48 -3.57 -9.35
N LYS A 114 19.81 -3.70 -8.06
CA LYS A 114 21.21 -3.62 -7.58
C LYS A 114 21.83 -5.00 -7.47
N ALA A 115 21.17 -5.94 -6.82
CA ALA A 115 21.61 -7.31 -6.58
C ALA A 115 23.09 -7.40 -6.13
N ILE A 116 23.47 -6.46 -5.26
CA ILE A 116 24.80 -6.46 -4.62
C ILE A 116 24.81 -7.55 -3.55
N VAL A 117 23.76 -7.61 -2.71
CA VAL A 117 23.52 -8.75 -1.82
C VAL A 117 22.82 -9.84 -2.62
N GLN A 118 23.51 -10.95 -2.82
CA GLN A 118 23.05 -12.09 -3.60
C GLN A 118 22.17 -13.00 -2.74
N ARG A 119 20.87 -12.83 -2.77
CA ARG A 119 19.92 -13.55 -1.92
C ARG A 119 20.05 -15.07 -2.06
N ASP A 120 20.35 -15.57 -3.26
CA ASP A 120 20.48 -17.02 -3.55
C ASP A 120 21.78 -17.60 -3.00
N ALA A 121 22.78 -16.77 -2.70
CA ALA A 121 24.05 -17.18 -2.10
C ALA A 121 24.00 -17.25 -0.57
N ILE A 122 22.92 -16.70 0.04
CA ILE A 122 22.80 -16.61 1.50
C ILE A 122 22.44 -17.99 2.08
N ASP A 123 23.30 -18.50 2.96
CA ASP A 123 22.95 -19.67 3.79
C ASP A 123 21.97 -19.24 4.88
N THR A 124 20.68 -19.50 4.64
CA THR A 124 19.59 -19.15 5.57
C THR A 124 19.58 -20.00 6.84
N SER A 125 20.37 -21.09 6.90
CA SER A 125 20.55 -21.92 8.10
C SER A 125 21.68 -21.43 9.00
N SER A 126 22.52 -20.50 8.53
CA SER A 126 23.66 -19.98 9.30
C SER A 126 23.21 -19.17 10.53
N ASP A 127 23.98 -19.26 11.59
CA ASP A 127 23.76 -18.47 12.83
C ASP A 127 23.73 -16.97 12.55
N MET A 128 24.56 -16.50 11.61
CA MET A 128 24.62 -15.10 11.20
C MET A 128 23.31 -14.63 10.55
N TYR A 129 22.73 -15.43 9.63
CA TYR A 129 21.43 -15.09 9.03
C TYR A 129 20.32 -15.10 10.07
N GLN A 130 20.31 -16.07 10.99
CA GLN A 130 19.32 -16.14 12.05
C GLN A 130 19.45 -14.96 13.03
N ALA A 131 20.67 -14.58 13.36
CA ALA A 131 20.95 -13.40 14.21
C ALA A 131 20.48 -12.10 13.53
N TRP A 132 20.73 -11.93 12.23
CA TRP A 132 20.22 -10.81 11.44
C TRP A 132 18.69 -10.78 11.44
N LYS A 133 18.05 -11.91 11.13
CA LYS A 133 16.58 -12.03 11.12
C LYS A 133 15.95 -11.69 12.46
N ASN A 134 16.62 -12.01 13.57
CA ASN A 134 16.18 -11.70 14.93
C ASN A 134 16.60 -10.30 15.40
N GLY A 135 17.33 -9.55 14.58
CA GLY A 135 17.82 -8.21 14.90
C GLY A 135 18.89 -8.15 15.98
N THR A 136 19.54 -9.28 16.32
CA THR A 136 20.52 -9.36 17.41
C THR A 136 21.94 -8.99 17.00
N ILE A 137 22.15 -8.69 15.73
CA ILE A 137 23.39 -8.14 15.16
C ILE A 137 23.11 -6.85 14.41
N SER A 138 24.16 -6.09 14.15
CA SER A 138 24.13 -4.88 13.36
C SER A 138 24.11 -5.18 11.85
N LEU A 139 23.65 -4.20 11.04
CA LEU A 139 23.77 -4.29 9.56
C LEU A 139 25.24 -4.35 9.13
N ARG A 140 26.14 -3.65 9.83
CA ARG A 140 27.57 -3.76 9.59
C ARG A 140 28.09 -5.20 9.71
N GLU A 141 27.83 -5.85 10.84
CA GLU A 141 28.26 -7.23 11.06
C GLU A 141 27.74 -8.16 10.00
N TYR A 142 26.47 -8.02 9.64
CA TYR A 142 25.85 -8.84 8.62
C TYR A 142 26.48 -8.65 7.23
N LEU A 143 26.66 -7.40 6.79
CA LEU A 143 27.28 -7.10 5.49
C LEU A 143 28.76 -7.50 5.46
N TYR A 144 29.48 -7.28 6.54
CA TYR A 144 30.91 -7.65 6.64
C TYR A 144 31.12 -9.17 6.57
N TYR A 145 30.26 -9.92 7.27
CA TYR A 145 30.22 -11.37 7.14
C TYR A 145 29.85 -11.80 5.70
N GLY A 146 28.91 -11.11 5.07
CA GLY A 146 28.51 -11.36 3.70
C GLY A 146 29.65 -11.18 2.69
N ILE A 147 30.53 -10.20 2.90
CA ILE A 147 31.76 -10.02 2.08
C ILE A 147 32.66 -11.25 2.22
N ALA A 148 32.92 -11.71 3.43
CA ALA A 148 33.80 -12.85 3.69
C ALA A 148 33.24 -14.18 3.17
N ASN A 149 31.90 -14.29 3.03
CA ASN A 149 31.21 -15.52 2.64
C ASN A 149 30.64 -15.48 1.20
N ASN A 150 31.07 -14.51 0.38
CA ASN A 150 30.62 -14.33 -1.00
C ASN A 150 29.10 -14.11 -1.16
N TRP A 151 28.44 -13.51 -0.16
CA TRP A 151 27.05 -13.06 -0.26
C TRP A 151 26.93 -11.70 -0.94
N ILE A 152 28.06 -10.98 -1.06
CA ILE A 152 28.20 -9.66 -1.69
C ILE A 152 28.89 -9.81 -3.05
N ASP A 153 28.25 -9.33 -4.10
CA ASP A 153 28.83 -9.26 -5.44
C ASP A 153 29.78 -8.06 -5.55
N THR A 154 31.04 -8.31 -5.26
CA THR A 154 32.09 -7.26 -5.31
C THR A 154 32.42 -6.78 -6.71
N THR A 155 31.99 -7.51 -7.76
CA THR A 155 32.24 -7.13 -9.16
C THR A 155 31.42 -5.91 -9.57
N LYS A 156 30.40 -5.57 -8.81
CA LYS A 156 29.52 -4.41 -9.02
C LYS A 156 30.00 -3.14 -8.31
N LEU A 157 31.04 -3.25 -7.50
CA LEU A 157 31.58 -2.13 -6.73
C LEU A 157 32.78 -1.52 -7.45
N ASP A 158 32.92 -0.19 -7.39
CA ASP A 158 34.09 0.52 -7.91
C ASP A 158 35.26 0.39 -6.93
N ILE A 159 35.93 -0.75 -6.97
CA ILE A 159 37.05 -1.04 -6.11
C ILE A 159 38.35 -0.76 -6.86
N GLN A 160 39.09 0.25 -6.41
CA GLN A 160 40.37 0.62 -6.97
C GLN A 160 41.47 -0.27 -6.39
N GLY A 161 42.00 -1.18 -7.23
CA GLY A 161 43.19 -1.99 -6.91
C GLY A 161 43.00 -3.50 -7.04
N ARG A 162 44.11 -4.22 -7.32
CA ARG A 162 44.12 -5.68 -7.51
C ARG A 162 44.08 -6.48 -6.16
N TYR A 163 44.34 -5.83 -5.05
CA TYR A 163 44.42 -6.45 -3.71
C TYR A 163 43.67 -5.56 -2.72
N SER A 164 42.37 -5.68 -2.67
CA SER A 164 41.54 -5.00 -1.70
C SER A 164 41.27 -5.92 -0.51
N ASN A 165 41.46 -5.42 0.70
CA ASN A 165 41.05 -6.11 1.91
C ASN A 165 39.53 -5.95 2.16
N ALA A 166 38.99 -6.61 3.18
CA ALA A 166 37.56 -6.55 3.48
C ALA A 166 37.08 -5.14 3.85
N ASP A 167 37.92 -4.31 4.46
CA ASP A 167 37.59 -2.93 4.83
C ASP A 167 37.49 -2.05 3.57
N ASP A 168 38.38 -2.23 2.59
CA ASP A 168 38.33 -1.50 1.32
C ASP A 168 37.03 -1.83 0.57
N VAL A 169 36.65 -3.11 0.52
CA VAL A 169 35.42 -3.58 -0.11
C VAL A 169 34.19 -3.01 0.63
N PHE A 170 34.19 -3.03 1.95
CA PHE A 170 33.11 -2.50 2.75
C PHE A 170 32.95 -0.99 2.59
N THR A 171 34.06 -0.26 2.56
CA THR A 171 34.05 1.19 2.31
C THR A 171 33.48 1.51 0.92
N ALA A 172 33.95 0.81 -0.11
CA ALA A 172 33.41 0.98 -1.47
C ALA A 172 31.91 0.67 -1.55
N LEU A 173 31.46 -0.39 -0.83
CA LEU A 173 30.03 -0.73 -0.74
C LEU A 173 29.22 0.42 -0.11
N LEU A 174 29.70 1.02 0.98
CA LEU A 174 29.02 2.13 1.62
C LEU A 174 28.97 3.37 0.73
N ASP A 175 30.11 3.73 0.10
CA ASP A 175 30.19 4.92 -0.75
C ASP A 175 29.28 4.79 -1.98
N ASP A 176 29.21 3.62 -2.60
CA ASP A 176 28.28 3.35 -3.70
C ASP A 176 26.83 3.44 -3.24
N CYS A 177 26.51 2.82 -2.09
CA CYS A 177 25.19 2.85 -1.51
C CYS A 177 24.72 4.29 -1.20
N PHE A 178 25.50 5.06 -0.49
CA PHE A 178 25.09 6.42 -0.09
C PHE A 178 25.00 7.38 -1.28
N ARG A 179 25.89 7.26 -2.29
CA ARG A 179 25.79 8.03 -3.53
C ARG A 179 24.47 7.79 -4.27
N ASP A 180 23.97 6.56 -4.22
CA ASP A 180 22.72 6.22 -4.86
C ASP A 180 21.50 6.63 -4.02
N LEU A 181 21.56 6.43 -2.69
CA LEU A 181 20.49 6.84 -1.77
C LEU A 181 20.26 8.35 -1.79
N GLU A 182 21.29 9.14 -2.07
CA GLU A 182 21.16 10.61 -2.23
C GLU A 182 20.19 11.00 -3.35
N LYS A 183 19.98 10.10 -4.32
CA LYS A 183 19.12 10.32 -5.51
C LYS A 183 17.89 9.41 -5.51
N ASP A 184 17.65 8.68 -4.44
CA ASP A 184 16.56 7.71 -4.37
C ASP A 184 15.30 8.35 -3.79
N PRO A 185 14.24 8.59 -4.63
CA PRO A 185 12.99 9.21 -4.16
C PRO A 185 12.28 8.41 -3.07
N ALA A 186 12.48 7.10 -3.00
CA ALA A 186 11.84 6.28 -1.98
C ALA A 186 12.54 6.44 -0.63
N PHE A 187 13.86 6.60 -0.61
CA PHE A 187 14.61 6.94 0.58
C PHE A 187 14.33 8.37 1.05
N GLU A 188 14.22 9.31 0.13
CA GLU A 188 13.79 10.68 0.41
C GLU A 188 12.42 10.70 1.10
N LYS A 189 11.43 9.98 0.56
CA LYS A 189 10.11 9.86 1.18
C LYS A 189 10.16 9.22 2.57
N LEU A 190 11.05 8.26 2.79
CA LEU A 190 11.23 7.66 4.11
C LEU A 190 11.78 8.69 5.12
N ILE A 191 12.68 9.58 4.71
CA ILE A 191 13.13 10.69 5.55
C ILE A 191 11.95 11.61 5.87
N TYR A 192 11.15 12.04 4.89
CA TYR A 192 9.95 12.85 5.13
C TYR A 192 8.98 12.20 6.10
N GLN A 193 8.80 10.87 6.04
CA GLN A 193 7.96 10.15 7.01
C GLN A 193 8.38 10.42 8.45
N TYR A 194 9.68 10.35 8.73
CA TYR A 194 10.19 10.58 10.09
C TYR A 194 10.23 12.06 10.45
N LEU A 195 10.43 12.97 9.50
CA LEU A 195 10.29 14.41 9.75
C LEU A 195 8.86 14.78 10.17
N ILE A 196 7.86 14.15 9.57
CA ILE A 196 6.45 14.32 9.94
C ILE A 196 6.17 13.66 11.30
N ASN A 197 6.64 12.43 11.52
CA ASN A 197 6.45 11.73 12.77
C ASN A 197 7.08 12.48 13.97
N ASN A 198 8.21 13.15 13.74
CA ASN A 198 8.93 13.92 14.75
C ASN A 198 8.50 15.39 14.82
N ASN A 199 7.44 15.81 14.11
CA ASN A 199 6.94 17.21 14.03
C ASN A 199 7.99 18.21 13.52
N VAL A 200 9.00 17.78 12.78
CA VAL A 200 9.93 18.68 12.09
C VAL A 200 9.24 19.32 10.90
N VAL A 201 8.57 18.51 10.08
CA VAL A 201 7.61 18.96 9.07
C VAL A 201 6.20 18.79 9.64
N THR A 202 5.44 19.85 9.65
CA THR A 202 4.14 19.94 10.32
C THR A 202 2.98 19.72 9.34
N GLY A 203 1.84 19.26 9.86
CA GLY A 203 0.62 19.10 9.06
C GLY A 203 0.16 20.42 8.46
N ARG A 204 0.36 21.54 9.17
CA ARG A 204 0.05 22.89 8.70
C ARG A 204 0.87 23.24 7.45
N GLU A 205 2.18 22.98 7.46
CA GLU A 205 3.04 23.26 6.30
C GLU A 205 2.60 22.44 5.08
N LEU A 206 2.29 21.16 5.28
CA LEU A 206 1.79 20.29 4.21
C LEU A 206 0.42 20.75 3.68
N CYS A 207 -0.50 21.18 4.56
CA CYS A 207 -1.79 21.71 4.13
C CYS A 207 -1.64 23.02 3.34
N MET A 208 -0.67 23.86 3.68
CA MET A 208 -0.36 25.07 2.91
C MET A 208 0.27 24.73 1.55
N ALA A 209 1.14 23.71 1.49
CA ALA A 209 1.73 23.25 0.24
C ALA A 209 0.68 22.71 -0.76
N LEU A 210 -0.47 22.19 -0.30
CA LEU A 210 -1.57 21.79 -1.18
C LEU A 210 -2.08 22.93 -2.05
N TYR A 211 -2.08 24.15 -1.52
CA TYR A 211 -2.42 25.36 -2.29
C TYR A 211 -1.28 25.81 -3.20
N SER A 212 -0.04 25.76 -2.69
CA SER A 212 1.14 26.17 -3.48
C SER A 212 1.30 25.30 -4.74
N GLN A 213 1.03 24.00 -4.63
CA GLN A 213 1.10 23.04 -5.74
C GLN A 213 -0.21 22.95 -6.55
N ASN A 214 -1.17 23.84 -6.32
CA ASN A 214 -2.47 23.83 -7.02
C ASN A 214 -3.24 22.50 -6.92
N VAL A 215 -3.00 21.70 -5.87
CA VAL A 215 -3.79 20.52 -5.57
C VAL A 215 -5.21 20.91 -5.16
N LEU A 216 -5.31 22.01 -4.40
CA LEU A 216 -6.57 22.64 -4.02
C LEU A 216 -6.73 23.99 -4.71
N ALA A 217 -7.97 24.36 -5.05
CA ALA A 217 -8.29 25.70 -5.50
C ALA A 217 -8.02 26.71 -4.39
N TYR A 218 -7.27 27.78 -4.69
CA TYR A 218 -6.85 28.77 -3.69
C TYR A 218 -8.04 29.42 -2.97
N ASP A 219 -8.00 29.38 -1.64
CA ASP A 219 -8.95 30.08 -0.76
C ASP A 219 -8.18 30.92 0.27
N GLU A 220 -8.29 32.23 0.15
CA GLU A 220 -7.55 33.15 1.01
C GLU A 220 -7.92 33.03 2.49
N ASN A 221 -9.19 32.76 2.80
CA ASN A 221 -9.63 32.61 4.20
C ASN A 221 -9.04 31.38 4.83
N GLU A 222 -9.06 30.24 4.12
CA GLU A 222 -8.49 28.98 4.62
C GLU A 222 -6.96 29.09 4.78
N VAL A 223 -6.27 29.70 3.82
CA VAL A 223 -4.82 29.94 3.89
C VAL A 223 -4.47 30.84 5.09
N ASN A 224 -5.24 31.91 5.32
CA ASN A 224 -5.02 32.78 6.48
C ASN A 224 -5.28 32.04 7.80
N LEU A 225 -6.30 31.22 7.87
CA LEU A 225 -6.56 30.38 9.03
C LEU A 225 -5.43 29.36 9.28
N LEU A 226 -4.89 28.71 8.24
CA LEU A 226 -3.72 27.82 8.36
C LEU A 226 -2.50 28.59 8.86
N ARG A 227 -2.31 29.85 8.48
CA ARG A 227 -1.17 30.68 8.94
C ARG A 227 -1.24 31.02 10.42
N VAL A 228 -2.43 31.35 10.93
CA VAL A 228 -2.60 31.89 12.29
C VAL A 228 -3.01 30.83 13.32
N SER A 229 -3.60 29.72 12.87
CA SER A 229 -4.07 28.64 13.75
C SER A 229 -3.03 27.54 13.88
N GLY A 230 -3.11 26.75 14.96
CA GLY A 230 -2.20 25.65 15.21
C GLY A 230 -2.52 24.37 14.43
N GLU A 231 -1.86 23.26 14.79
CA GLU A 231 -2.03 21.94 14.17
C GLU A 231 -3.46 21.39 14.29
N GLU A 232 -4.22 21.78 15.33
CA GLU A 232 -5.64 21.48 15.48
C GLU A 232 -6.45 21.89 14.25
N TYR A 233 -6.18 23.08 13.72
CA TYR A 233 -6.86 23.55 12.52
C TYR A 233 -6.40 22.79 11.28
N ALA A 234 -5.12 22.46 11.15
CA ALA A 234 -4.61 21.65 10.04
C ALA A 234 -5.30 20.27 9.98
N TYR A 235 -5.54 19.65 11.14
CA TYR A 235 -6.33 18.44 11.24
C TYR A 235 -7.76 18.64 10.74
N GLN A 236 -8.47 19.66 11.25
CA GLN A 236 -9.85 19.97 10.84
C GLN A 236 -9.93 20.28 9.35
N PHE A 237 -8.97 21.01 8.84
CA PHE A 237 -8.84 21.36 7.43
C PHE A 237 -8.74 20.08 6.57
N LEU A 238 -7.76 19.23 6.83
CA LEU A 238 -7.57 18.01 6.06
C LEU A 238 -8.81 17.10 6.12
N MET A 239 -9.42 16.95 7.30
CA MET A 239 -10.65 16.17 7.46
C MET A 239 -11.81 16.73 6.64
N ASN A 240 -11.94 18.05 6.55
CA ASN A 240 -12.98 18.68 5.73
C ASN A 240 -12.72 18.46 4.24
N LYS A 241 -11.46 18.59 3.78
CA LYS A 241 -11.09 18.32 2.39
C LYS A 241 -11.38 16.86 1.98
N ILE A 242 -11.13 15.90 2.88
CA ILE A 242 -11.48 14.48 2.67
C ILE A 242 -13.02 14.32 2.62
N ARG A 243 -13.76 14.89 3.56
CA ARG A 243 -15.24 14.78 3.60
C ARG A 243 -15.91 15.38 2.37
N ASN A 244 -15.37 16.47 1.85
CA ASN A 244 -15.85 17.13 0.64
C ASN A 244 -15.33 16.51 -0.66
N ILE A 245 -14.42 15.51 -0.55
CA ILE A 245 -13.79 14.83 -1.68
C ILE A 245 -12.97 15.79 -2.55
N GLU A 246 -12.43 16.83 -1.93
CA GLU A 246 -11.41 17.68 -2.55
C GLU A 246 -10.05 16.99 -2.56
N ILE A 247 -9.81 16.16 -1.53
CA ILE A 247 -8.76 15.14 -1.49
C ILE A 247 -9.46 13.79 -1.29
N THR A 248 -9.27 12.87 -2.22
CA THR A 248 -9.95 11.58 -2.16
C THR A 248 -9.30 10.64 -1.14
N PRO A 249 -10.06 9.77 -0.47
CA PRO A 249 -9.48 8.73 0.39
C PRO A 249 -8.45 7.86 -0.34
N ALA A 250 -8.66 7.58 -1.63
CA ALA A 250 -7.73 6.79 -2.44
C ALA A 250 -6.37 7.49 -2.59
N GLN A 251 -6.31 8.79 -2.78
CA GLN A 251 -5.07 9.58 -2.84
C GLN A 251 -4.26 9.48 -1.54
N LEU A 252 -4.93 9.24 -0.41
CA LEU A 252 -4.28 9.07 0.89
C LEU A 252 -4.07 7.59 1.26
N ALA A 253 -4.26 6.66 0.33
CA ALA A 253 -4.24 5.21 0.58
C ALA A 253 -5.13 4.79 1.78
N LEU A 254 -6.21 5.56 2.00
CA LEU A 254 -7.24 5.25 2.97
C LEU A 254 -8.29 4.41 2.27
N ASP A 255 -8.57 3.28 2.80
CA ASP A 255 -9.62 2.30 2.50
C ASP A 255 -10.39 2.38 1.17
N PRO A 256 -11.07 1.31 0.79
CA PRO A 256 -10.78 0.53 -0.40
C PRO A 256 -10.47 1.45 -1.55
N CYS A 257 -9.30 1.29 -2.08
CA CYS A 257 -8.72 2.24 -3.04
C CYS A 257 -9.48 2.32 -4.37
N THR A 258 -10.39 1.40 -4.67
CA THR A 258 -11.09 1.38 -5.96
C THR A 258 -12.53 0.89 -5.87
N ALA A 259 -13.40 1.48 -6.69
CA ALA A 259 -14.77 1.02 -6.87
C ALA A 259 -15.25 1.32 -8.31
N SER A 260 -16.30 0.63 -8.74
CA SER A 260 -16.98 0.94 -9.99
C SER A 260 -18.47 0.61 -9.90
N CYS A 261 -19.25 1.31 -10.71
CA CYS A 261 -20.67 1.05 -10.87
C CYS A 261 -21.04 1.15 -12.34
N VAL A 262 -21.70 0.11 -12.85
CA VAL A 262 -22.24 0.09 -14.21
C VAL A 262 -23.74 -0.17 -14.13
N VAL A 263 -24.53 0.69 -14.76
CA VAL A 263 -25.99 0.53 -14.87
C VAL A 263 -26.34 0.36 -16.33
N THR A 264 -27.00 -0.73 -16.65
CA THR A 264 -27.45 -1.02 -18.01
C THR A 264 -28.98 -1.18 -18.06
N SER A 265 -29.56 -0.84 -19.19
CA SER A 265 -30.96 -1.13 -19.47
C SER A 265 -31.12 -2.64 -19.66
N ALA A 266 -31.97 -3.28 -18.88
CA ALA A 266 -32.26 -4.72 -19.04
C ALA A 266 -32.97 -5.06 -20.37
N LYS A 267 -33.59 -4.07 -21.00
CA LYS A 267 -34.34 -4.28 -22.27
C LYS A 267 -33.47 -4.07 -23.50
N THR A 268 -32.60 -3.07 -23.49
CA THR A 268 -31.83 -2.61 -24.66
C THR A 268 -30.35 -2.91 -24.59
N GLY A 269 -29.82 -3.17 -23.40
CA GLY A 269 -28.39 -3.30 -23.16
C GLY A 269 -27.64 -1.95 -23.12
N GLU A 270 -28.32 -0.83 -23.28
CA GLU A 270 -27.70 0.51 -23.20
C GLU A 270 -27.07 0.75 -21.85
N VAL A 271 -25.88 1.33 -21.85
CA VAL A 271 -25.21 1.77 -20.64
C VAL A 271 -25.80 3.11 -20.19
N LEU A 272 -26.55 3.10 -19.09
CA LEU A 272 -27.19 4.27 -18.51
C LEU A 272 -26.26 5.04 -17.58
N ALA A 273 -25.36 4.37 -16.90
CA ALA A 273 -24.30 4.96 -16.08
C ALA A 273 -23.06 4.06 -16.05
N LEU A 274 -21.89 4.68 -16.07
CA LEU A 274 -20.60 4.01 -15.92
C LEU A 274 -19.71 4.90 -15.05
N VAL A 275 -19.42 4.45 -13.83
CA VAL A 275 -18.67 5.22 -12.84
C VAL A 275 -17.45 4.42 -12.41
N SER A 276 -16.31 5.08 -12.34
CA SER A 276 -15.06 4.56 -11.80
C SER A 276 -14.60 5.43 -10.63
N TYR A 277 -14.03 4.80 -9.59
CA TYR A 277 -13.42 5.49 -8.45
C TYR A 277 -12.05 4.82 -8.16
N PRO A 278 -10.96 5.59 -7.94
CA PRO A 278 -10.91 7.03 -8.09
C PRO A 278 -11.15 7.49 -9.52
N SER A 279 -11.38 8.78 -9.70
CA SER A 279 -11.69 9.42 -10.99
C SER A 279 -10.91 10.72 -11.11
N TYR A 280 -11.03 11.40 -12.21
CA TYR A 280 -10.36 12.67 -12.49
C TYR A 280 -11.31 13.70 -13.12
N ASP A 281 -10.92 14.98 -13.10
CA ASP A 281 -11.70 16.03 -13.75
C ASP A 281 -11.36 16.08 -15.24
N ASN A 282 -12.33 15.67 -16.08
CA ASN A 282 -12.22 15.70 -17.54
C ASN A 282 -11.95 17.10 -18.09
N ASN A 283 -12.39 18.17 -17.41
CA ASN A 283 -12.17 19.54 -17.87
C ASN A 283 -10.72 19.97 -17.72
N ARG A 284 -9.94 19.28 -16.87
CA ARG A 284 -8.53 19.58 -16.60
C ARG A 284 -7.55 18.61 -17.29
N ILE A 285 -8.02 17.60 -18.00
CA ILE A 285 -7.16 16.57 -18.58
C ILE A 285 -6.14 17.10 -19.59
N SER A 286 -6.42 18.25 -20.21
CA SER A 286 -5.51 18.93 -21.13
C SER A 286 -4.44 19.78 -20.43
N ASP A 287 -4.54 19.98 -19.11
CA ASP A 287 -3.52 20.62 -18.30
C ASP A 287 -2.38 19.61 -18.09
N SER A 288 -1.19 19.92 -18.60
CA SER A 288 -0.03 19.02 -18.55
C SER A 288 0.44 18.76 -17.12
N THR A 289 0.33 19.72 -16.23
CA THR A 289 0.70 19.59 -14.82
C THR A 289 -0.27 18.66 -14.12
N TYR A 290 -1.57 18.87 -14.32
CA TYR A 290 -2.62 18.00 -13.78
C TYR A 290 -2.50 16.57 -14.31
N PHE A 291 -2.25 16.40 -15.61
CA PHE A 291 -2.05 15.09 -16.21
C PHE A 291 -0.81 14.36 -15.66
N ALA A 292 0.29 15.08 -15.43
CA ALA A 292 1.49 14.51 -14.80
C ALA A 292 1.20 14.06 -13.35
N GLN A 293 0.44 14.85 -12.57
CA GLN A 293 -0.01 14.46 -11.24
C GLN A 293 -0.85 13.18 -11.26
N LEU A 294 -1.82 13.06 -12.19
CA LEU A 294 -2.65 11.87 -12.32
C LEU A 294 -1.85 10.61 -12.69
N ASN A 295 -0.80 10.75 -13.51
CA ASN A 295 0.08 9.63 -13.86
C ASN A 295 0.96 9.19 -12.69
N ALA A 296 1.36 10.13 -11.83
CA ALA A 296 2.19 9.86 -10.66
C ALA A 296 1.37 9.32 -9.46
N ASP A 297 0.05 9.49 -9.47
CA ASP A 297 -0.85 9.10 -8.40
C ASP A 297 -0.97 7.57 -8.31
N GLN A 298 -0.53 7.00 -7.18
CA GLN A 298 -0.55 5.56 -6.93
C GLN A 298 -1.96 4.97 -6.85
N SER A 299 -2.99 5.79 -6.67
CA SER A 299 -4.39 5.35 -6.72
C SER A 299 -4.90 5.06 -8.14
N LEU A 300 -4.08 5.35 -9.16
CA LEU A 300 -4.35 5.09 -10.57
C LEU A 300 -5.68 5.70 -11.07
N PRO A 301 -5.93 7.00 -10.91
CA PRO A 301 -7.20 7.63 -11.23
C PRO A 301 -7.54 7.58 -12.73
N LEU A 302 -6.54 7.45 -13.61
CA LEU A 302 -6.73 7.30 -15.05
C LEU A 302 -7.24 5.90 -15.45
N ARG A 303 -7.16 4.90 -14.54
CA ARG A 303 -7.64 3.56 -14.80
C ARG A 303 -9.18 3.50 -14.70
N ASN A 304 -9.83 3.09 -15.77
CA ASN A 304 -11.27 2.86 -15.72
C ASN A 304 -11.58 1.51 -15.04
N ASN A 305 -11.86 1.56 -13.74
CA ASN A 305 -12.15 0.37 -12.95
C ASN A 305 -13.44 -0.35 -13.37
N ALA A 306 -14.36 0.33 -14.03
CA ALA A 306 -15.60 -0.28 -14.51
C ALA A 306 -15.37 -1.22 -15.70
N THR A 307 -14.31 -0.99 -16.50
CA THR A 307 -14.04 -1.76 -17.72
C THR A 307 -12.73 -2.54 -17.67
N GLN A 308 -11.79 -2.18 -16.80
CA GLN A 308 -10.43 -2.72 -16.80
C GLN A 308 -10.08 -3.55 -15.56
N THR A 309 -10.89 -3.47 -14.49
CA THR A 309 -10.58 -4.22 -13.26
C THR A 309 -11.17 -5.61 -13.31
N LEU A 310 -10.32 -6.62 -13.19
CA LEU A 310 -10.70 -8.01 -13.04
C LEU A 310 -10.90 -8.34 -11.56
N LYS A 311 -12.10 -8.80 -11.21
CA LYS A 311 -12.47 -9.24 -9.85
C LYS A 311 -13.21 -10.57 -9.92
N ALA A 312 -12.96 -11.43 -8.92
CA ALA A 312 -13.78 -12.63 -8.76
C ALA A 312 -15.24 -12.22 -8.52
N PRO A 313 -16.20 -12.81 -9.24
CA PRO A 313 -17.61 -12.44 -9.13
C PRO A 313 -18.21 -12.76 -7.76
N GLY A 314 -17.60 -13.68 -7.01
CA GLY A 314 -18.11 -14.12 -5.72
C GLY A 314 -19.50 -14.75 -5.82
N SER A 315 -20.38 -14.53 -4.78
CA SER A 315 -21.73 -15.15 -4.72
C SER A 315 -22.65 -14.75 -5.86
N THR A 316 -22.31 -13.73 -6.64
CA THR A 316 -23.10 -13.38 -7.84
C THR A 316 -22.98 -14.42 -8.96
N PHE A 317 -22.00 -15.32 -8.87
CA PHE A 317 -21.84 -16.45 -9.79
C PHE A 317 -22.72 -17.64 -9.44
N LYS A 318 -23.26 -17.74 -8.23
CA LYS A 318 -24.09 -18.88 -7.79
C LYS A 318 -25.31 -19.16 -8.65
N PRO A 319 -26.08 -18.17 -9.14
CA PRO A 319 -27.15 -18.43 -10.09
C PRO A 319 -26.69 -19.12 -11.38
N ILE A 320 -25.48 -18.78 -11.87
CA ILE A 320 -24.89 -19.43 -13.05
C ILE A 320 -24.56 -20.90 -12.75
N THR A 321 -23.96 -21.16 -11.58
CA THR A 321 -23.70 -22.53 -11.10
C THR A 321 -24.99 -23.33 -10.93
N ALA A 322 -26.09 -22.69 -10.45
CA ALA A 322 -27.38 -23.31 -10.31
C ALA A 322 -27.98 -23.72 -11.67
N ILE A 323 -27.90 -22.81 -12.66
CA ILE A 323 -28.36 -23.09 -14.03
C ILE A 323 -27.56 -24.26 -14.62
N ALA A 324 -26.24 -24.23 -14.53
CA ALA A 324 -25.39 -25.31 -15.00
C ALA A 324 -25.76 -26.65 -14.32
N GLY A 325 -25.95 -26.65 -13.00
CA GLY A 325 -26.33 -27.85 -12.24
C GLY A 325 -27.68 -28.42 -12.67
N LEU A 326 -28.66 -27.58 -13.02
CA LEU A 326 -29.98 -27.99 -13.51
C LEU A 326 -29.92 -28.48 -14.96
N GLU A 327 -29.20 -27.78 -15.85
CA GLU A 327 -29.08 -28.13 -17.27
C GLU A 327 -28.31 -29.44 -17.48
N GLU A 328 -27.24 -29.65 -16.71
CA GLU A 328 -26.41 -30.87 -16.75
C GLU A 328 -27.02 -32.03 -15.93
N GLY A 329 -28.14 -31.80 -15.25
CA GLY A 329 -28.83 -32.82 -14.45
C GLY A 329 -28.06 -33.21 -13.16
N ALA A 330 -27.06 -32.43 -12.74
CA ALA A 330 -26.35 -32.65 -11.50
C ALA A 330 -27.24 -32.43 -10.26
N ILE A 331 -28.25 -31.58 -10.40
CA ILE A 331 -29.32 -31.33 -9.42
C ILE A 331 -30.66 -31.15 -10.11
N THR A 332 -31.74 -31.34 -9.36
CA THR A 332 -33.11 -30.99 -9.73
C THR A 332 -33.64 -29.89 -8.82
N LEU A 333 -34.81 -29.30 -9.16
CA LEU A 333 -35.46 -28.28 -8.32
C LEU A 333 -35.88 -28.82 -6.95
N SER A 334 -36.08 -30.14 -6.83
CA SER A 334 -36.52 -30.81 -5.61
C SER A 334 -35.40 -31.42 -4.78
N ASP A 335 -34.19 -31.47 -5.30
CA ASP A 335 -33.05 -32.06 -4.57
C ASP A 335 -32.71 -31.25 -3.35
N MET A 336 -32.49 -31.95 -2.23
CA MET A 336 -32.13 -31.35 -0.96
C MET A 336 -30.66 -31.67 -0.61
N ILE A 337 -29.86 -30.64 -0.43
CA ILE A 337 -28.47 -30.74 0.04
C ILE A 337 -28.43 -30.23 1.47
N ASN A 338 -27.88 -31.05 2.39
CA ASN A 338 -27.84 -30.70 3.82
C ASN A 338 -26.54 -29.96 4.17
N CYS A 339 -26.63 -28.66 4.34
CA CYS A 339 -25.50 -27.82 4.76
C CYS A 339 -25.14 -28.08 6.23
N THR A 340 -23.96 -28.61 6.49
CA THR A 340 -23.38 -28.87 7.82
C THR A 340 -22.46 -27.76 8.32
N GLY A 341 -22.31 -26.69 7.53
CA GLY A 341 -21.45 -25.53 7.87
C GLY A 341 -20.05 -25.58 7.27
N ILE A 342 -19.50 -26.78 7.02
CA ILE A 342 -18.23 -26.98 6.34
C ILE A 342 -18.36 -28.09 5.30
N TYR A 343 -17.85 -27.86 4.08
CA TYR A 343 -17.79 -28.83 2.99
C TYR A 343 -16.41 -29.44 2.92
N GLU A 344 -16.31 -30.75 3.22
CA GLU A 344 -15.05 -31.49 3.41
C GLU A 344 -14.68 -32.41 2.27
N GLU A 345 -15.54 -32.57 1.24
CA GLU A 345 -15.33 -33.48 0.10
C GLU A 345 -14.24 -32.98 -0.88
N VAL A 346 -13.51 -31.92 -0.54
CA VAL A 346 -12.42 -31.34 -1.31
C VAL A 346 -11.17 -31.20 -0.45
N SER A 347 -9.99 -31.22 -1.08
CA SER A 347 -8.69 -31.17 -0.39
C SER A 347 -8.52 -29.97 0.54
N ASN A 348 -9.17 -28.84 0.20
CA ASN A 348 -9.23 -27.63 1.04
C ASN A 348 -10.68 -27.40 1.47
N PRO A 349 -11.08 -27.80 2.68
CA PRO A 349 -12.47 -27.67 3.14
C PRO A 349 -13.00 -26.25 3.03
N ILE A 350 -14.22 -26.10 2.52
CA ILE A 350 -14.87 -24.80 2.26
C ILE A 350 -15.88 -24.52 3.36
N ARG A 351 -15.69 -23.43 4.09
CA ARG A 351 -16.63 -22.99 5.12
C ARG A 351 -17.80 -22.24 4.53
N CYS A 352 -19.01 -22.61 4.95
CA CYS A 352 -20.17 -21.78 4.74
C CYS A 352 -20.04 -20.50 5.59
N TRP A 353 -20.56 -19.38 5.12
CA TRP A 353 -20.48 -18.12 5.87
C TRP A 353 -21.17 -18.19 7.26
N LYS A 354 -22.09 -19.15 7.42
CA LYS A 354 -22.81 -19.37 8.70
C LYS A 354 -22.01 -20.20 9.72
N TYR A 355 -20.86 -20.78 9.30
CA TYR A 355 -20.01 -21.58 10.21
C TYR A 355 -19.57 -20.75 11.45
N PRO A 356 -19.58 -21.34 12.68
CA PRO A 356 -19.78 -22.74 13.03
C PRO A 356 -21.25 -23.23 13.02
N GLY A 357 -22.23 -22.38 12.76
CA GLY A 357 -23.59 -22.79 12.49
C GLY A 357 -23.76 -23.37 11.07
N PHE A 358 -24.97 -23.76 10.74
CA PHE A 358 -25.31 -24.36 9.44
C PHE A 358 -26.70 -23.95 8.99
N HIS A 359 -27.02 -24.17 7.68
CA HIS A 359 -28.35 -23.89 7.15
C HIS A 359 -29.30 -25.09 7.24
N GLY A 360 -28.77 -26.32 7.37
CA GLY A 360 -29.54 -27.53 7.24
C GLY A 360 -29.92 -27.88 5.78
N PRO A 361 -30.99 -28.64 5.55
CA PRO A 361 -31.42 -29.05 4.23
C PRO A 361 -31.95 -27.87 3.40
N LEU A 362 -31.38 -27.67 2.22
CA LEU A 362 -31.75 -26.64 1.26
C LEU A 362 -31.95 -27.25 -0.12
N ASN A 363 -32.95 -26.80 -0.86
CA ASN A 363 -33.01 -26.97 -2.31
C ASN A 363 -32.29 -25.82 -3.03
N VAL A 364 -32.27 -25.82 -4.36
CA VAL A 364 -31.55 -24.80 -5.13
C VAL A 364 -32.06 -23.37 -4.86
N VAL A 365 -33.37 -23.20 -4.65
CA VAL A 365 -33.98 -21.90 -4.31
C VAL A 365 -33.44 -21.43 -2.94
N GLY A 366 -33.53 -22.27 -1.92
CA GLY A 366 -32.98 -21.97 -0.59
C GLY A 366 -31.47 -21.80 -0.58
N GLY A 367 -30.76 -22.50 -1.47
CA GLY A 367 -29.33 -22.34 -1.68
C GLY A 367 -28.95 -20.92 -2.18
N ILE A 368 -29.74 -20.38 -3.14
CA ILE A 368 -29.57 -19.01 -3.66
C ILE A 368 -30.00 -18.00 -2.62
N GLU A 369 -31.20 -18.14 -2.03
CA GLU A 369 -31.77 -17.24 -1.01
C GLU A 369 -30.80 -17.01 0.15
N ASN A 370 -30.25 -18.10 0.66
CA ASN A 370 -29.30 -18.07 1.79
C ASN A 370 -27.84 -17.89 1.34
N SER A 371 -27.57 -17.75 0.05
CA SER A 371 -26.19 -17.67 -0.46
C SER A 371 -25.27 -18.76 0.13
N CYS A 372 -25.75 -19.99 0.23
CA CYS A 372 -25.10 -21.09 0.93
C CYS A 372 -23.86 -21.57 0.17
N ASN A 373 -22.65 -21.37 0.75
CA ASN A 373 -21.41 -21.85 0.12
C ASN A 373 -21.36 -23.38 0.06
N TYR A 374 -21.81 -24.07 1.11
CA TYR A 374 -21.86 -25.52 1.14
C TYR A 374 -22.66 -26.11 -0.04
N PHE A 375 -23.89 -25.59 -0.24
CA PHE A 375 -24.76 -26.03 -1.32
C PHE A 375 -24.09 -25.92 -2.68
N PHE A 376 -23.50 -24.76 -2.98
CA PHE A 376 -22.86 -24.52 -4.27
C PHE A 376 -21.50 -25.21 -4.44
N SER A 377 -20.81 -25.54 -3.34
CA SER A 377 -19.64 -26.41 -3.40
C SER A 377 -20.02 -27.83 -3.79
N GLU A 378 -21.10 -28.35 -3.24
CA GLU A 378 -21.63 -29.66 -3.61
C GLU A 378 -22.12 -29.70 -5.07
N VAL A 379 -22.84 -28.69 -5.53
CA VAL A 379 -23.27 -28.59 -6.94
C VAL A 379 -22.06 -28.54 -7.88
N ALA A 380 -21.06 -27.74 -7.57
CA ALA A 380 -19.84 -27.64 -8.37
C ALA A 380 -19.06 -28.96 -8.38
N HIS A 381 -19.00 -29.66 -7.25
CA HIS A 381 -18.36 -30.97 -7.14
C HIS A 381 -19.09 -31.99 -8.03
N ARG A 382 -20.41 -32.09 -7.97
CA ARG A 382 -21.20 -32.96 -8.84
C ARG A 382 -21.03 -32.64 -10.33
N LEU A 383 -20.91 -31.35 -10.69
CA LEU A 383 -20.64 -30.93 -12.07
C LEU A 383 -19.25 -31.35 -12.55
N SER A 384 -18.26 -31.43 -11.64
CA SER A 384 -16.86 -31.72 -11.96
C SER A 384 -16.49 -33.20 -11.84
N THR A 385 -17.39 -34.06 -11.37
CA THR A 385 -17.13 -35.50 -11.16
C THR A 385 -18.01 -36.38 -12.04
N GLU A 386 -17.46 -37.53 -12.46
CA GLU A 386 -18.20 -38.60 -13.12
C GLU A 386 -18.95 -39.45 -12.07
N ALA A 387 -19.84 -40.35 -12.54
CA ALA A 387 -20.61 -41.24 -11.67
C ALA A 387 -19.74 -42.20 -10.82
N ASP A 388 -18.52 -42.44 -11.24
CA ASP A 388 -17.54 -43.26 -10.52
C ASP A 388 -16.68 -42.44 -9.51
N GLY A 389 -16.95 -41.13 -9.40
CA GLY A 389 -16.22 -40.22 -8.51
C GLY A 389 -14.91 -39.67 -9.08
N SER A 390 -14.53 -40.02 -10.31
CA SER A 390 -13.38 -39.38 -10.99
C SER A 390 -13.71 -37.97 -11.46
N TYR A 391 -12.70 -37.10 -11.54
CA TYR A 391 -12.91 -35.77 -12.11
C TYR A 391 -13.09 -35.87 -13.63
N LYS A 392 -14.03 -35.09 -14.16
CA LYS A 392 -14.21 -34.91 -15.60
C LYS A 392 -12.98 -34.23 -16.20
N PRO A 393 -12.56 -34.59 -17.41
CA PRO A 393 -11.39 -34.02 -18.08
C PRO A 393 -11.55 -32.54 -18.43
#